data_6209ec0daef3e132589d21ea114ffd18
#
_entry.id   6209ec0daef3e132589d21ea114ffd18
#
_cell.length_a   1.000
_cell.length_b   1.000
_cell.length_c   1.000
_cell.angle_alpha   90.00
_cell.angle_beta   90.00
_cell.angle_gamma   90.00
#
_symmetry.space_group_name_H-M   'P 1'
#
loop_
_entity.id
_entity.type
_entity.pdbx_description
1 polymer ?
#
loop_
_entity_poly.entity_id
_entity_poly.type
_entity_poly.pdbx_seq_one_letter_code
_entity_poly.pdbx_strand_id
1 'polypeptide(L)'
;MNLHIRQATQDDLSQVLALYAQPDMDDGDVLLLPEAVAIFEQFQRYPNYRLFVAYEGGKGGEQGPVLGTYALLIMHMLAHRGTPAAVVEDVVVDQAHRSQGVGALMMDHAKALAQEAGCYKLALSSNQKRERAHAFYESLGFERHGYSFLIEI
;
A
#
# COMPACT_ATOMS: atom_id res chain seq x y z
N MET A 1 8.38 2.53 -19.26
CA MET A 1 7.84 1.45 -18.40
C MET A 1 6.32 1.55 -18.40
N ASN A 2 5.66 0.45 -18.69
CA ASN A 2 4.19 0.40 -18.74
C ASN A 2 3.66 -0.14 -17.40
N LEU A 3 3.35 0.75 -16.48
CA LEU A 3 2.92 0.41 -15.12
C LEU A 3 1.41 0.22 -15.05
N HIS A 4 1.01 -0.83 -14.39
CA HIS A 4 -0.38 -1.16 -14.10
C HIS A 4 -0.57 -1.43 -12.61
N ILE A 5 -1.81 -1.30 -12.14
CA ILE A 5 -2.16 -1.59 -10.76
C ILE A 5 -3.49 -2.35 -10.71
N ARG A 6 -3.59 -3.30 -9.82
CA ARG A 6 -4.80 -4.08 -9.55
C ARG A 6 -4.83 -4.60 -8.13
N GLN A 7 -5.99 -5.07 -7.72
CA GLN A 7 -6.11 -5.81 -6.45
C GLN A 7 -5.28 -7.10 -6.52
N ALA A 8 -4.57 -7.40 -5.44
CA ALA A 8 -3.78 -8.61 -5.32
C ALA A 8 -4.65 -9.86 -5.24
N THR A 9 -4.11 -10.95 -5.77
CA THR A 9 -4.65 -12.29 -5.58
C THR A 9 -3.66 -13.13 -4.78
N GLN A 10 -4.06 -14.34 -4.39
CA GLN A 10 -3.17 -15.26 -3.68
C GLN A 10 -1.88 -15.55 -4.46
N ASP A 11 -1.94 -15.56 -5.79
CA ASP A 11 -0.78 -15.82 -6.64
C ASP A 11 0.30 -14.73 -6.57
N ASP A 12 -0.04 -13.55 -6.08
CA ASP A 12 0.91 -12.45 -5.91
C ASP A 12 1.71 -12.51 -4.61
N LEU A 13 1.28 -13.32 -3.64
CA LEU A 13 1.81 -13.25 -2.27
C LEU A 13 3.31 -13.54 -2.17
N SER A 14 3.84 -14.45 -2.98
CA SER A 14 5.29 -14.72 -2.98
C SER A 14 6.10 -13.48 -3.40
N GLN A 15 5.63 -12.72 -4.38
CA GLN A 15 6.27 -11.48 -4.80
C GLN A 15 6.07 -10.35 -3.79
N VAL A 16 4.90 -10.27 -3.16
CA VAL A 16 4.63 -9.31 -2.08
C VAL A 16 5.56 -9.56 -0.89
N LEU A 17 5.72 -10.81 -0.47
CA LEU A 17 6.65 -11.17 0.61
C LEU A 17 8.10 -10.82 0.24
N ALA A 18 8.50 -10.99 -1.01
CA ALA A 18 9.83 -10.58 -1.47
C ALA A 18 10.04 -9.06 -1.36
N LEU A 19 9.01 -8.26 -1.62
CA LEU A 19 9.05 -6.82 -1.40
C LEU A 19 9.21 -6.48 0.09
N TYR A 20 8.46 -7.15 0.97
CA TYR A 20 8.56 -6.94 2.42
C TYR A 20 9.92 -7.36 2.99
N ALA A 21 10.58 -8.33 2.37
CA ALA A 21 11.90 -8.81 2.79
C ALA A 21 13.03 -7.80 2.57
N GLN A 22 12.78 -6.70 1.88
CA GLN A 22 13.78 -5.64 1.66
C GLN A 22 14.23 -5.03 2.99
N PRO A 23 15.50 -4.53 3.08
CA PRO A 23 16.08 -4.06 4.35
C PRO A 23 15.33 -2.91 5.01
N ASP A 24 14.65 -2.08 4.25
CA ASP A 24 13.91 -0.93 4.75
C ASP A 24 12.44 -1.24 5.14
N MET A 25 12.05 -2.48 5.05
CA MET A 25 10.74 -2.98 5.50
C MET A 25 10.94 -4.00 6.64
N ASP A 26 10.92 -5.29 6.37
CA ASP A 26 11.04 -6.35 7.39
C ASP A 26 12.42 -7.03 7.42
N ASP A 27 13.33 -6.62 6.56
CA ASP A 27 14.74 -7.06 6.52
C ASP A 27 14.90 -8.59 6.56
N GLY A 28 14.16 -9.29 5.71
CA GLY A 28 14.19 -10.75 5.60
C GLY A 28 13.30 -11.49 6.59
N ASP A 29 12.79 -10.84 7.62
CA ASP A 29 11.89 -11.45 8.61
C ASP A 29 10.44 -11.42 8.13
N VAL A 30 10.14 -12.26 7.15
CA VAL A 30 8.81 -12.34 6.53
C VAL A 30 8.17 -13.70 6.75
N LEU A 31 6.85 -13.75 6.60
CA LEU A 31 6.07 -14.98 6.68
C LEU A 31 6.51 -16.02 5.66
N LEU A 32 6.34 -17.29 6.01
CA LEU A 32 6.32 -18.36 5.03
C LEU A 32 5.05 -18.26 4.18
N LEU A 33 5.12 -18.69 2.94
CA LEU A 33 4.00 -18.55 2.01
C LEU A 33 2.68 -19.16 2.52
N PRO A 34 2.65 -20.37 3.14
CA PRO A 34 1.41 -20.91 3.68
C PRO A 34 0.78 -20.05 4.78
N GLU A 35 1.62 -19.42 5.61
CA GLU A 35 1.17 -18.50 6.65
C GLU A 35 0.59 -17.22 6.04
N ALA A 36 1.25 -16.69 5.00
CA ALA A 36 0.77 -15.53 4.27
C ALA A 36 -0.58 -15.79 3.60
N VAL A 37 -0.78 -16.97 3.03
CA VAL A 37 -2.07 -17.38 2.43
C VAL A 37 -3.17 -17.37 3.50
N ALA A 38 -2.91 -17.94 4.67
CA ALA A 38 -3.88 -17.98 5.76
C ALA A 38 -4.26 -16.57 6.26
N ILE A 39 -3.29 -15.67 6.36
CA ILE A 39 -3.53 -14.27 6.74
C ILE A 39 -4.26 -13.52 5.64
N PHE A 40 -3.91 -13.76 4.38
CA PHE A 40 -4.58 -13.13 3.24
C PHE A 40 -6.07 -13.51 3.18
N GLU A 41 -6.43 -14.73 3.56
CA GLU A 41 -7.82 -15.15 3.71
C GLU A 41 -8.55 -14.32 4.79
N GLN A 42 -7.84 -13.90 5.85
CA GLN A 42 -8.42 -13.00 6.86
C GLN A 42 -8.74 -11.61 6.28
N PHE A 43 -7.93 -11.09 5.37
CA PHE A 43 -8.20 -9.81 4.68
C PHE A 43 -9.59 -9.78 4.08
N GLN A 44 -10.01 -10.88 3.46
CA GLN A 44 -11.30 -10.98 2.78
C GLN A 44 -12.49 -10.92 3.74
N ARG A 45 -12.25 -11.11 5.04
CA ARG A 45 -13.27 -11.00 6.08
C ARG A 45 -13.47 -9.57 6.59
N TYR A 46 -12.48 -8.69 6.35
CA TYR A 46 -12.60 -7.28 6.70
C TYR A 46 -13.26 -6.53 5.56
N PRO A 47 -14.39 -5.84 5.81
CA PRO A 47 -14.97 -5.01 4.77
C PRO A 47 -14.03 -3.87 4.40
N ASN A 48 -13.86 -3.64 3.11
CA ASN A 48 -13.09 -2.52 2.57
C ASN A 48 -11.60 -2.48 2.96
N TYR A 49 -10.99 -3.62 3.29
CA TYR A 49 -9.56 -3.76 3.48
C TYR A 49 -8.99 -4.62 2.35
N ARG A 50 -8.19 -4.01 1.49
CA ARG A 50 -7.71 -4.64 0.24
C ARG A 50 -6.22 -4.42 0.05
N LEU A 51 -5.55 -5.44 -0.48
CA LEU A 51 -4.17 -5.39 -0.91
C LEU A 51 -4.11 -5.14 -2.42
N PHE A 52 -3.22 -4.24 -2.85
CA PHE A 52 -3.00 -3.91 -4.26
C PHE A 52 -1.56 -4.17 -4.65
N VAL A 53 -1.34 -4.51 -5.91
CA VAL A 53 -0.02 -4.70 -6.51
C VAL A 53 0.12 -3.82 -7.74
N ALA A 54 1.27 -3.17 -7.85
CA ALA A 54 1.71 -2.48 -9.05
C ALA A 54 2.70 -3.36 -9.79
N TYR A 55 2.55 -3.50 -11.10
CA TYR A 55 3.37 -4.39 -11.90
C TYR A 55 3.69 -3.78 -13.26
N GLU A 56 4.73 -4.28 -13.88
CA GLU A 56 5.08 -3.91 -15.23
C GLU A 56 4.28 -4.75 -16.23
N GLY A 57 3.61 -4.10 -17.19
CA GLY A 57 2.93 -4.77 -18.28
C GLY A 57 3.91 -5.22 -19.35
N GLY A 58 3.86 -6.48 -19.72
CA GLY A 58 4.66 -7.06 -20.80
C GLY A 58 4.08 -6.80 -22.19
N LYS A 59 4.86 -7.15 -23.21
CA LYS A 59 4.41 -7.13 -24.61
C LYS A 59 3.32 -8.21 -24.79
N GLY A 60 2.19 -7.81 -25.38
CA GLY A 60 1.08 -8.74 -25.61
C GLY A 60 0.08 -8.85 -24.44
N GLY A 61 0.19 -8.01 -23.41
CA GLY A 61 -0.75 -7.99 -22.29
C GLY A 61 -0.40 -8.95 -21.15
N GLU A 62 0.76 -9.58 -21.20
CA GLU A 62 1.27 -10.40 -20.11
C GLU A 62 1.63 -9.53 -18.90
N GLN A 63 1.40 -10.07 -17.70
CA GLN A 63 1.81 -9.43 -16.47
C GLN A 63 3.29 -9.70 -16.21
N GLY A 64 4.06 -8.63 -16.06
CA GLY A 64 5.45 -8.69 -15.62
C GLY A 64 5.58 -8.78 -14.10
N PRO A 65 6.79 -8.55 -13.56
CA PRO A 65 7.03 -8.62 -12.13
C PRO A 65 6.23 -7.58 -11.35
N VAL A 66 5.90 -7.93 -10.11
CA VAL A 66 5.32 -6.98 -9.14
C VAL A 66 6.43 -6.06 -8.65
N LEU A 67 6.24 -4.77 -8.81
CA LEU A 67 7.21 -3.72 -8.49
C LEU A 67 6.84 -2.93 -7.25
N GLY A 68 5.61 -3.05 -6.77
CA GLY A 68 5.16 -2.35 -5.57
C GLY A 68 3.86 -2.93 -5.03
N THR A 69 3.60 -2.65 -3.77
CA THR A 69 2.37 -3.08 -3.09
C THR A 69 1.96 -2.06 -2.03
N TYR A 70 0.68 -2.01 -1.73
CA TYR A 70 0.14 -1.27 -0.61
C TYR A 70 -1.21 -1.86 -0.20
N ALA A 71 -1.61 -1.64 1.04
CA ALA A 71 -2.93 -1.97 1.54
C ALA A 71 -3.76 -0.70 1.72
N LEU A 72 -5.06 -0.78 1.43
CA LEU A 72 -6.02 0.32 1.59
C LEU A 72 -7.17 -0.14 2.47
N LEU A 73 -7.42 0.61 3.54
CA LEU A 73 -8.58 0.46 4.39
C LEU A 73 -9.51 1.66 4.21
N ILE A 74 -10.77 1.41 3.93
CA ILE A 74 -11.82 2.43 3.95
C ILE A 74 -12.67 2.18 5.19
N MET A 75 -12.65 3.14 6.11
CA MET A 75 -13.35 3.04 7.39
C MET A 75 -14.65 3.84 7.36
N HIS A 76 -15.75 3.17 7.67
CA HIS A 76 -16.99 3.84 8.01
C HIS A 76 -16.95 4.24 9.48
N MET A 77 -17.41 5.44 9.79
CA MET A 77 -17.38 5.98 11.15
C MET A 77 -18.61 6.83 11.43
N LEU A 78 -18.95 7.00 12.70
CA LEU A 78 -20.08 7.83 13.11
C LEU A 78 -19.70 9.31 13.19
N ALA A 79 -18.47 9.59 13.56
CA ALA A 79 -17.94 10.96 13.56
C ALA A 79 -17.93 11.53 12.13
N HIS A 80 -17.71 12.84 12.02
CA HIS A 80 -17.67 13.55 10.73
C HIS A 80 -18.93 13.35 9.89
N ARG A 81 -20.09 13.23 10.56
CA ARG A 81 -21.42 13.02 9.93
C ARG A 81 -21.48 11.72 9.11
N GLY A 82 -20.77 10.69 9.52
CA GLY A 82 -20.73 9.42 8.82
C GLY A 82 -19.87 9.42 7.56
N THR A 83 -19.09 10.46 7.31
CA THR A 83 -18.19 10.50 6.16
C THR A 83 -17.02 9.54 6.38
N PRO A 84 -16.77 8.59 5.45
CA PRO A 84 -15.69 7.63 5.64
C PRO A 84 -14.31 8.27 5.50
N ALA A 85 -13.30 7.58 6.02
CA ALA A 85 -11.89 7.92 5.84
C ALA A 85 -11.13 6.73 5.27
N ALA A 86 -10.07 7.00 4.53
CA ALA A 86 -9.20 5.99 3.99
C ALA A 86 -7.82 6.02 4.65
N VAL A 87 -7.23 4.85 4.85
CA VAL A 87 -5.88 4.69 5.39
C VAL A 87 -5.07 3.78 4.48
N VAL A 88 -3.88 4.22 4.15
CA VAL A 88 -2.88 3.42 3.40
C VAL A 88 -1.89 2.82 4.38
N GLU A 89 -1.61 1.54 4.22
CA GLU A 89 -0.65 0.79 5.03
C GLU A 89 0.34 0.03 4.14
N ASP A 90 1.52 -0.25 4.69
CA ASP A 90 2.52 -1.13 4.12
C ASP A 90 2.89 -0.79 2.66
N VAL A 91 3.17 0.47 2.40
CA VAL A 91 3.60 0.94 1.08
C VAL A 91 5.04 0.53 0.83
N VAL A 92 5.25 -0.32 -0.16
CA VAL A 92 6.59 -0.79 -0.52
C VAL A 92 6.79 -0.75 -2.02
N VAL A 93 7.95 -0.25 -2.45
CA VAL A 93 8.40 -0.27 -3.85
C VAL A 93 9.70 -1.07 -3.92
N ASP A 94 9.84 -1.89 -4.94
CA ASP A 94 11.08 -2.61 -5.23
C ASP A 94 12.24 -1.62 -5.33
N GLN A 95 13.33 -1.90 -4.60
CA GLN A 95 14.50 -1.03 -4.52
C GLN A 95 15.11 -0.69 -5.89
N ALA A 96 15.13 -1.67 -6.79
CA ALA A 96 15.67 -1.47 -8.14
C ALA A 96 14.80 -0.55 -9.02
N HIS A 97 13.55 -0.32 -8.62
CA HIS A 97 12.57 0.44 -9.40
C HIS A 97 12.08 1.70 -8.70
N ARG A 98 12.79 2.13 -7.65
CA ARG A 98 12.50 3.41 -6.98
C ARG A 98 12.75 4.59 -7.90
N SER A 99 12.04 5.69 -7.65
CA SER A 99 12.10 6.92 -8.45
C SER A 99 11.69 6.74 -9.93
N GLN A 100 10.94 5.68 -10.23
CA GLN A 100 10.42 5.39 -11.56
C GLN A 100 8.89 5.52 -11.66
N GLY A 101 8.28 6.16 -10.66
CA GLY A 101 6.84 6.46 -10.67
C GLY A 101 5.93 5.38 -10.07
N VAL A 102 6.47 4.25 -9.60
CA VAL A 102 5.66 3.16 -9.01
C VAL A 102 4.89 3.65 -7.78
N GLY A 103 5.58 4.30 -6.85
CA GLY A 103 4.96 4.83 -5.63
C GLY A 103 3.90 5.90 -5.93
N ALA A 104 4.18 6.80 -6.88
CA ALA A 104 3.22 7.83 -7.29
C ALA A 104 1.96 7.20 -7.89
N LEU A 105 2.11 6.19 -8.75
CA LEU A 105 0.97 5.46 -9.32
C LEU A 105 0.11 4.83 -8.22
N MET A 106 0.75 4.19 -7.22
CA MET A 106 0.02 3.57 -6.10
C MET A 106 -0.77 4.60 -5.28
N MET A 107 -0.16 5.74 -4.98
CA MET A 107 -0.83 6.79 -4.20
C MET A 107 -1.96 7.48 -4.98
N ASP A 108 -1.78 7.71 -6.27
CA ASP A 108 -2.85 8.21 -7.14
C ASP A 108 -4.03 7.23 -7.22
N HIS A 109 -3.74 5.94 -7.31
CA HIS A 109 -4.76 4.90 -7.30
C HIS A 109 -5.52 4.86 -5.95
N ALA A 110 -4.80 4.90 -4.83
CA ALA A 110 -5.40 4.95 -3.50
C ALA A 110 -6.30 6.18 -3.34
N LYS A 111 -5.82 7.34 -3.78
CA LYS A 111 -6.58 8.60 -3.76
C LYS A 111 -7.86 8.51 -4.59
N ALA A 112 -7.78 7.93 -5.79
CA ALA A 112 -8.95 7.75 -6.65
C ALA A 112 -10.00 6.85 -6.00
N LEU A 113 -9.59 5.73 -5.40
CA LEU A 113 -10.49 4.83 -4.68
C LEU A 113 -11.12 5.48 -3.45
N ALA A 114 -10.35 6.28 -2.70
CA ALA A 114 -10.85 7.03 -1.57
C ALA A 114 -11.90 8.08 -1.99
N GLN A 115 -11.65 8.79 -3.08
CA GLN A 115 -12.59 9.75 -3.65
C GLN A 115 -13.89 9.06 -4.13
N GLU A 116 -13.77 7.94 -4.82
CA GLU A 116 -14.91 7.15 -5.28
C GLU A 116 -15.77 6.65 -4.11
N ALA A 117 -15.15 6.29 -3.00
CA ALA A 117 -15.84 5.86 -1.79
C ALA A 117 -16.43 7.03 -0.97
N GLY A 118 -16.21 8.28 -1.35
CA GLY A 118 -16.70 9.45 -0.64
C GLY A 118 -15.92 9.81 0.61
N CYS A 119 -14.66 9.36 0.73
CA CYS A 119 -13.82 9.68 1.87
C CYS A 119 -13.47 11.16 1.93
N TYR A 120 -13.39 11.72 3.15
CA TYR A 120 -12.96 13.09 3.33
C TYR A 120 -11.44 13.25 3.43
N LYS A 121 -10.72 12.15 3.68
CA LYS A 121 -9.26 12.14 3.69
C LYS A 121 -8.71 10.76 3.32
N LEU A 122 -7.47 10.78 2.84
CA LEU A 122 -6.57 9.63 2.73
C LEU A 122 -5.38 9.89 3.65
N ALA A 123 -5.16 9.01 4.62
CA ALA A 123 -4.10 9.16 5.60
C ALA A 123 -3.12 7.99 5.54
N LEU A 124 -1.90 8.23 5.98
CA LEU A 124 -0.89 7.22 6.22
C LEU A 124 -0.01 7.65 7.38
N SER A 125 0.65 6.68 8.02
CA SER A 125 1.68 6.94 9.01
C SER A 125 3.03 6.51 8.45
N SER A 126 4.06 7.28 8.76
CA SER A 126 5.45 6.97 8.39
C SER A 126 6.34 7.25 9.58
N ASN A 127 7.34 6.38 9.82
CA ASN A 127 8.29 6.60 10.89
C ASN A 127 8.98 7.96 10.72
N GLN A 128 9.08 8.72 11.81
CA GLN A 128 9.65 10.08 11.79
C GLN A 128 11.10 10.14 11.27
N LYS A 129 11.83 9.02 11.29
CA LYS A 129 13.21 8.92 10.79
C LYS A 129 13.31 8.70 9.28
N ARG A 130 12.21 8.42 8.60
CA ARG A 130 12.18 8.15 7.16
C ARG A 130 12.02 9.44 6.35
N GLU A 131 13.02 10.31 6.40
CA GLU A 131 12.97 11.64 5.77
C GLU A 131 12.71 11.60 4.25
N ARG A 132 13.29 10.62 3.54
CA ARG A 132 13.07 10.47 2.09
C ARG A 132 11.62 10.09 1.77
N ALA A 133 11.02 9.22 2.60
CA ALA A 133 9.61 8.88 2.46
C ALA A 133 8.72 10.10 2.72
N HIS A 134 9.04 10.92 3.74
CA HIS A 134 8.30 12.15 4.03
C HIS A 134 8.36 13.13 2.84
N ALA A 135 9.53 13.35 2.27
CA ALA A 135 9.69 14.21 1.10
C ALA A 135 8.88 13.68 -0.10
N PHE A 136 8.86 12.36 -0.29
CA PHE A 136 8.06 11.72 -1.33
C PHE A 136 6.56 11.98 -1.14
N TYR A 137 6.02 11.72 0.06
CA TYR A 137 4.60 11.95 0.33
C TYR A 137 4.22 13.43 0.21
N GLU A 138 5.05 14.34 0.71
CA GLU A 138 4.82 15.78 0.58
C GLU A 138 4.82 16.22 -0.88
N SER A 139 5.68 15.63 -1.73
CA SER A 139 5.70 15.91 -3.16
C SER A 139 4.40 15.50 -3.88
N LEU A 140 3.65 14.56 -3.31
CA LEU A 140 2.35 14.11 -3.82
C LEU A 140 1.17 14.89 -3.22
N GLY A 141 1.42 15.89 -2.39
CA GLY A 141 0.40 16.72 -1.77
C GLY A 141 -0.07 16.26 -0.39
N PHE A 142 0.55 15.24 0.19
CA PHE A 142 0.27 14.88 1.59
C PHE A 142 0.84 15.95 2.51
N GLU A 143 0.08 16.27 3.56
CA GLU A 143 0.49 17.23 4.59
C GLU A 143 0.79 16.49 5.89
N ARG A 144 1.76 16.98 6.65
CA ARG A 144 1.98 16.54 8.03
C ARG A 144 0.85 17.07 8.89
N HIS A 145 -0.08 16.18 9.24
CA HIS A 145 -1.33 16.57 9.88
C HIS A 145 -1.28 16.54 11.41
N GLY A 146 -0.45 15.68 12.00
CA GLY A 146 -0.39 15.51 13.45
C GLY A 146 0.67 14.48 13.85
N TYR A 147 0.55 13.99 15.06
CA TYR A 147 1.45 12.98 15.61
C TYR A 147 0.75 11.64 15.74
N SER A 148 1.46 10.57 15.40
CA SER A 148 1.05 9.21 15.73
C SER A 148 1.68 8.79 17.06
N PHE A 149 0.90 8.11 17.88
CA PHE A 149 1.36 7.53 19.15
C PHE A 149 1.21 6.03 19.06
N LEU A 150 2.22 5.29 19.51
CA LEU A 150 2.16 3.83 19.60
C LEU A 150 2.63 3.37 20.97
N ILE A 151 2.16 2.20 21.36
CA ILE A 151 2.71 1.44 22.49
C ILE A 151 2.98 0.03 21.98
N GLU A 152 4.17 -0.46 22.25
CA GLU A 152 4.52 -1.83 21.88
C GLU A 152 3.86 -2.83 22.84
N ILE A 153 3.38 -3.95 22.30
CA ILE A 153 2.69 -4.98 23.05
C ILE A 153 3.57 -6.23 23.15
#